data_701517b11c3a83e45483a554f4c5f99e
#
_entry.id   701517b11c3a83e45483a554f4c5f99e
#
_cell.length_a   1.000
_cell.length_b   1.000
_cell.length_c   1.000
_cell.angle_alpha   90.00
_cell.angle_beta   90.00
_cell.angle_gamma   90.00
#
_symmetry.space_group_name_H-M   'P 1'
#
loop_
_entity.id
_entity.type
_entity.pdbx_description
1 polymer ?
#
loop_
_entity_poly.entity_id
_entity_poly.type
_entity_poly.pdbx_seq_one_letter_code
_entity_poly.pdbx_strand_id
1 'polypeptide(L)'
;MTRSRLLAVAGAILAAACAPSGPKTKNAQLLAAPMDSCVLARDEAALDPRLEVDKVPAPVKMDPAPIRRPVPRGVLNRNGSSVVRVEVLVDTLGKPDMTTFAVLEASNAWFVTGARNAIAKWTFTPAERYGCKVPRYYVFAASSPARTSP
;
A
#
# COMPACT_ATOMS: atom_id res chain seq x y z
N MET A 1 -52.92 46.95 -58.32
CA MET A 1 -53.39 46.01 -59.35
C MET A 1 -52.56 44.75 -59.15
N THR A 2 -53.04 43.71 -58.80
CA THR A 2 -53.80 42.59 -59.19
C THR A 2 -53.74 41.52 -58.11
N ARG A 3 -54.88 41.11 -57.71
CA ARG A 3 -55.18 40.00 -56.82
C ARG A 3 -54.70 38.68 -57.40
N SER A 4 -54.25 37.71 -56.57
CA SER A 4 -54.74 36.34 -56.76
C SER A 4 -54.58 35.56 -55.45
N ARG A 5 -55.69 35.01 -55.02
CA ARG A 5 -55.90 34.00 -53.98
C ARG A 5 -55.65 32.60 -54.60
N LEU A 6 -55.26 31.67 -53.75
CA LEU A 6 -55.69 30.25 -53.79
C LEU A 6 -54.98 29.49 -52.67
N LEU A 7 -55.66 29.16 -51.60
CA LEU A 7 -56.32 27.86 -51.26
C LEU A 7 -55.34 26.73 -50.88
N ALA A 8 -55.33 26.50 -49.65
CA ALA A 8 -55.34 25.31 -48.79
C ALA A 8 -55.20 23.93 -49.48
N VAL A 9 -54.26 23.15 -48.88
CA VAL A 9 -54.58 21.69 -48.68
C VAL A 9 -53.85 21.29 -47.36
N ALA A 10 -54.66 20.82 -46.42
CA ALA A 10 -54.24 20.13 -45.21
C ALA A 10 -53.81 18.70 -45.59
N GLY A 11 -52.62 18.31 -45.15
CA GLY A 11 -52.18 16.93 -45.26
C GLY A 11 -51.61 16.53 -43.91
N ALA A 12 -52.45 15.96 -43.02
CA ALA A 12 -52.02 15.33 -41.81
C ALA A 12 -51.40 13.96 -42.15
N ILE A 13 -50.09 13.85 -41.98
CA ILE A 13 -49.40 12.55 -41.99
C ILE A 13 -49.07 12.20 -40.55
N LEU A 14 -49.88 11.28 -39.97
CA LEU A 14 -49.52 10.56 -38.76
C LEU A 14 -48.37 9.59 -39.09
N ALA A 15 -47.17 9.94 -38.76
CA ALA A 15 -46.06 9.01 -38.69
C ALA A 15 -46.03 8.39 -37.28
N ALA A 16 -46.56 7.18 -37.17
CA ALA A 16 -46.37 6.33 -36.01
C ALA A 16 -44.89 5.92 -35.93
N ALA A 17 -44.12 6.57 -35.12
CA ALA A 17 -42.77 6.16 -34.80
C ALA A 17 -42.81 4.95 -33.84
N CYS A 18 -42.71 3.74 -34.40
CA CYS A 18 -42.33 2.56 -33.61
C CYS A 18 -40.91 2.75 -33.14
N ALA A 19 -40.72 3.17 -31.91
CA ALA A 19 -39.45 3.11 -31.25
C ALA A 19 -39.10 1.63 -30.95
N PRO A 20 -37.97 1.09 -31.41
CA PRO A 20 -37.54 -0.24 -30.99
C PRO A 20 -37.14 -0.14 -29.52
N SER A 21 -37.91 -0.81 -28.66
CA SER A 21 -37.48 -1.09 -27.27
C SER A 21 -36.32 -2.08 -27.34
N GLY A 22 -35.09 -1.55 -27.44
CA GLY A 22 -33.89 -2.33 -27.31
C GLY A 22 -33.81 -2.98 -25.92
N PRO A 23 -33.21 -4.16 -25.80
CA PRO A 23 -33.10 -4.84 -24.52
C PRO A 23 -32.33 -3.93 -23.54
N LYS A 24 -32.98 -3.59 -22.44
CA LYS A 24 -32.32 -2.89 -21.30
C LYS A 24 -31.28 -3.85 -20.75
N THR A 25 -30.06 -3.72 -21.21
CA THR A 25 -28.92 -4.44 -20.70
C THR A 25 -28.70 -4.02 -19.24
N LYS A 26 -29.14 -4.87 -18.32
CA LYS A 26 -28.90 -4.72 -16.86
C LYS A 26 -27.40 -4.74 -16.47
N ASN A 27 -26.52 -4.90 -17.46
CA ASN A 27 -25.07 -4.99 -17.26
C ASN A 27 -24.33 -3.64 -17.30
N ALA A 28 -24.98 -2.54 -17.72
CA ALA A 28 -24.31 -1.23 -17.72
C ALA A 28 -24.24 -0.58 -16.33
N GLN A 29 -25.01 -1.08 -15.36
CA GLN A 29 -25.01 -0.55 -13.99
C GLN A 29 -24.01 -1.24 -13.06
N LEU A 30 -23.38 -2.36 -13.50
CA LEU A 30 -22.36 -3.06 -12.70
C LEU A 30 -20.96 -2.43 -12.83
N LEU A 31 -20.76 -1.47 -13.75
CA LEU A 31 -19.46 -0.83 -13.97
C LEU A 31 -19.32 0.56 -13.30
N ALA A 32 -20.31 1.00 -12.56
CA ALA A 32 -20.34 2.34 -11.97
C ALA A 32 -20.66 2.33 -10.46
N ALA A 33 -20.32 1.29 -9.73
CA ALA A 33 -20.13 1.46 -8.29
C ALA A 33 -18.89 2.35 -8.11
N PRO A 34 -18.96 3.47 -7.38
CA PRO A 34 -17.78 4.26 -7.07
C PRO A 34 -16.82 3.31 -6.35
N MET A 35 -15.68 2.99 -7.00
CA MET A 35 -14.64 2.23 -6.33
C MET A 35 -14.21 3.07 -5.15
N ASP A 36 -14.29 2.51 -3.94
CA ASP A 36 -13.81 3.15 -2.74
C ASP A 36 -12.34 3.53 -2.98
N SER A 37 -12.02 4.80 -2.84
CA SER A 37 -10.65 5.32 -3.07
C SER A 37 -9.61 4.55 -2.24
N CYS A 38 -10.01 4.00 -1.10
CA CYS A 38 -9.16 3.16 -0.27
C CYS A 38 -8.94 1.76 -0.85
N VAL A 39 -9.87 1.21 -1.64
CA VAL A 39 -9.64 -0.06 -2.35
C VAL A 39 -8.56 0.14 -3.39
N LEU A 40 -8.66 1.19 -4.22
CA LEU A 40 -7.64 1.50 -5.22
C LEU A 40 -6.26 1.75 -4.59
N ALA A 41 -6.19 2.55 -3.51
CA ALA A 41 -4.93 2.83 -2.84
C ALA A 41 -4.28 1.55 -2.26
N ARG A 42 -5.07 0.60 -1.77
CA ARG A 42 -4.59 -0.70 -1.27
C ARG A 42 -4.11 -1.61 -2.39
N ASP A 43 -4.85 -1.67 -3.49
CA ASP A 43 -4.49 -2.50 -4.65
C ASP A 43 -3.19 -2.01 -5.28
N GLU A 44 -3.02 -0.70 -5.46
CA GLU A 44 -1.77 -0.10 -5.92
C GLU A 44 -0.60 -0.41 -4.98
N ALA A 45 -0.79 -0.26 -3.66
CA ALA A 45 0.24 -0.56 -2.68
C ALA A 45 0.52 -2.06 -2.54
N ALA A 46 -0.43 -2.94 -2.85
CA ALA A 46 -0.23 -4.37 -2.90
C ALA A 46 0.60 -4.80 -4.12
N LEU A 47 0.43 -4.12 -5.25
CA LEU A 47 1.22 -4.34 -6.46
C LEU A 47 2.66 -3.81 -6.32
N ASP A 48 2.82 -2.64 -5.70
CA ASP A 48 4.13 -2.07 -5.38
C ASP A 48 4.16 -1.53 -3.94
N PRO A 49 4.56 -2.37 -2.96
CA PRO A 49 4.67 -1.95 -1.55
C PRO A 49 5.81 -0.95 -1.28
N ARG A 50 6.48 -0.46 -2.33
CA ARG A 50 7.52 0.59 -2.24
C ARG A 50 7.05 1.93 -2.79
N LEU A 51 5.80 2.04 -3.24
CA LEU A 51 5.19 3.32 -3.64
C LEU A 51 5.29 4.36 -2.52
N GLU A 52 5.38 5.62 -2.92
CA GLU A 52 5.37 6.75 -1.99
C GLU A 52 4.06 6.79 -1.18
N VAL A 53 4.16 7.10 0.09
CA VAL A 53 3.05 7.17 1.04
C VAL A 53 3.14 8.43 1.87
N ASP A 54 1.99 8.91 2.34
CA ASP A 54 1.91 10.12 3.18
C ASP A 54 2.53 9.88 4.57
N LYS A 55 2.36 8.63 5.09
CA LYS A 55 2.96 8.20 6.35
C LYS A 55 3.56 6.81 6.20
N VAL A 56 4.80 6.65 6.63
CA VAL A 56 5.48 5.36 6.67
C VAL A 56 5.04 4.55 7.89
N PRO A 57 5.13 3.20 7.84
CA PRO A 57 4.83 2.39 9.00
C PRO A 57 5.86 2.65 10.12
N ALA A 58 5.39 2.70 11.36
CA ALA A 58 6.24 2.94 12.51
C ALA A 58 5.90 1.96 13.65
N PRO A 59 6.89 1.39 14.37
CA PRO A 59 6.61 0.52 15.49
C PRO A 59 5.95 1.30 16.63
N VAL A 60 4.84 0.78 17.17
CA VAL A 60 4.15 1.36 18.34
C VAL A 60 4.97 1.11 19.59
N LYS A 61 5.54 -0.10 19.71
CA LYS A 61 6.40 -0.49 20.83
C LYS A 61 7.46 -1.47 20.33
N MET A 62 8.72 -1.17 20.62
CA MET A 62 9.86 -2.03 20.28
C MET A 62 10.22 -2.95 21.47
N ASP A 63 9.30 -3.84 21.83
CA ASP A 63 9.48 -4.84 22.87
C ASP A 63 9.06 -6.22 22.33
N PRO A 64 9.94 -7.21 22.32
CA PRO A 64 11.30 -7.22 22.84
C PRO A 64 12.27 -6.35 22.01
N ALA A 65 13.37 -5.91 22.67
CA ALA A 65 14.42 -5.20 21.97
C ALA A 65 15.08 -6.09 20.88
N PRO A 66 15.38 -5.56 19.70
CA PRO A 66 15.92 -6.34 18.56
C PRO A 66 17.36 -6.80 18.82
N ILE A 67 18.10 -6.05 19.61
CA ILE A 67 19.47 -6.39 20.01
C ILE A 67 19.50 -6.56 21.53
N ARG A 68 19.63 -7.79 21.96
CA ARG A 68 19.74 -8.11 23.38
C ARG A 68 21.14 -7.79 23.89
N ARG A 69 21.22 -7.34 25.13
CA ARG A 69 22.50 -7.11 25.83
C ARG A 69 22.64 -8.10 26.99
N PRO A 70 23.85 -8.58 27.31
CA PRO A 70 25.12 -8.28 26.64
C PRO A 70 25.26 -9.00 25.29
N VAL A 71 25.98 -8.35 24.34
CA VAL A 71 26.31 -8.96 23.05
C VAL A 71 27.40 -10.01 23.28
N PRO A 72 27.27 -11.26 22.78
CA PRO A 72 28.26 -12.31 22.96
C PRO A 72 29.63 -11.90 22.38
N ARG A 73 30.70 -12.43 23.00
CA ARG A 73 32.06 -12.23 22.48
C ARG A 73 32.18 -12.88 21.09
N GLY A 74 32.87 -12.21 20.18
CA GLY A 74 33.09 -12.71 18.81
C GLY A 74 31.97 -12.41 17.80
N VAL A 75 30.82 -11.82 18.24
CA VAL A 75 29.75 -11.39 17.35
C VAL A 75 30.04 -10.05 16.67
N LEU A 76 30.78 -9.19 17.35
CA LEU A 76 31.20 -7.90 16.81
C LEU A 76 32.39 -8.08 15.84
N ASN A 77 32.48 -7.21 14.84
CA ASN A 77 33.67 -7.13 14.00
C ASN A 77 34.91 -6.84 14.84
N ARG A 78 36.13 -7.05 14.27
CA ARG A 78 37.40 -6.85 14.96
C ARG A 78 37.54 -5.45 15.57
N ASN A 79 36.99 -4.44 14.92
CA ASN A 79 36.96 -3.05 15.40
C ASN A 79 35.80 -2.76 16.37
N GLY A 80 35.03 -3.77 16.79
CA GLY A 80 33.89 -3.63 17.69
C GLY A 80 32.62 -3.06 17.03
N SER A 81 32.61 -2.85 15.70
CA SER A 81 31.43 -2.37 14.97
C SER A 81 30.45 -3.50 14.68
N SER A 82 29.21 -3.14 14.48
CA SER A 82 28.16 -4.03 14.00
C SER A 82 27.14 -3.27 13.18
N VAL A 83 26.53 -3.95 12.22
CA VAL A 83 25.41 -3.45 11.42
C VAL A 83 24.38 -4.54 11.24
N VAL A 84 23.12 -4.16 11.27
CA VAL A 84 22.00 -4.98 10.82
C VAL A 84 20.98 -4.08 10.17
N ARG A 85 20.57 -4.45 8.97
CA ARG A 85 19.51 -3.79 8.22
C ARG A 85 18.62 -4.86 7.60
N VAL A 86 17.37 -4.82 7.95
CA VAL A 86 16.37 -5.81 7.52
C VAL A 86 15.11 -5.08 7.09
N GLU A 87 14.30 -5.71 6.26
CA GLU A 87 12.99 -5.21 5.87
C GLU A 87 11.90 -6.26 6.07
N VAL A 88 10.67 -5.81 6.26
CA VAL A 88 9.48 -6.63 6.41
C VAL A 88 8.26 -5.85 5.94
N LEU A 89 7.31 -6.52 5.28
CA LEU A 89 6.03 -5.91 4.92
C LEU A 89 5.17 -5.76 6.16
N VAL A 90 4.62 -4.57 6.38
CA VAL A 90 3.61 -4.30 7.41
C VAL A 90 2.27 -4.17 6.73
N ASP A 91 1.29 -4.93 7.18
CA ASP A 91 -0.07 -4.94 6.64
C ASP A 91 -0.90 -3.72 7.09
N THR A 92 -2.13 -3.61 6.59
CA THR A 92 -3.07 -2.52 6.94
C THR A 92 -3.55 -2.56 8.38
N LEU A 93 -3.31 -3.64 9.11
CA LEU A 93 -3.61 -3.81 10.54
C LEU A 93 -2.41 -3.50 11.43
N GLY A 94 -1.24 -3.18 10.83
CA GLY A 94 0.00 -2.93 11.55
C GLY A 94 0.70 -4.20 12.02
N LYS A 95 0.45 -5.34 11.37
CA LYS A 95 1.16 -6.60 11.65
C LYS A 95 2.27 -6.85 10.64
N PRO A 96 3.47 -7.29 11.08
CA PRO A 96 4.55 -7.64 10.17
C PRO A 96 4.28 -9.01 9.52
N ASP A 97 4.36 -9.09 8.21
CA ASP A 97 4.35 -10.35 7.47
C ASP A 97 5.77 -10.95 7.43
N MET A 98 6.03 -11.88 8.33
CA MET A 98 7.35 -12.48 8.49
C MET A 98 7.76 -13.40 7.32
N THR A 99 6.86 -13.68 6.37
CA THR A 99 7.22 -14.40 5.13
C THR A 99 8.01 -13.52 4.19
N THR A 100 7.82 -12.20 4.27
CA THR A 100 8.51 -11.18 3.46
C THR A 100 9.82 -10.68 4.10
N PHE A 101 10.16 -11.18 5.31
CA PHE A 101 11.35 -10.72 6.02
C PHE A 101 12.63 -10.97 5.21
N ALA A 102 13.31 -9.90 4.85
CA ALA A 102 14.56 -9.94 4.08
C ALA A 102 15.70 -9.24 4.82
N VAL A 103 16.91 -9.77 4.66
CA VAL A 103 18.15 -9.18 5.17
C VAL A 103 18.76 -8.33 4.09
N LEU A 104 18.85 -7.03 4.32
CA LEU A 104 19.50 -6.09 3.41
C LEU A 104 21.00 -5.99 3.67
N GLU A 105 21.39 -5.99 4.96
CA GLU A 105 22.79 -5.93 5.39
C GLU A 105 22.92 -6.49 6.80
N ALA A 106 23.98 -7.27 7.05
CA ALA A 106 24.27 -7.73 8.40
C ALA A 106 25.75 -8.10 8.56
N SER A 107 26.36 -7.66 9.66
CA SER A 107 27.71 -8.06 10.02
C SER A 107 27.79 -9.46 10.63
N ASN A 108 26.69 -9.95 11.20
CA ASN A 108 26.62 -11.27 11.84
C ASN A 108 25.18 -11.78 11.92
N ALA A 109 24.98 -13.08 11.69
CA ALA A 109 23.67 -13.74 11.76
C ALA A 109 22.97 -13.61 13.13
N TRP A 110 23.72 -13.45 14.21
CA TRP A 110 23.19 -13.25 15.54
C TRP A 110 22.29 -12.01 15.62
N PHE A 111 22.69 -10.90 15.00
CA PHE A 111 21.88 -9.67 14.92
C PHE A 111 20.63 -9.87 14.10
N VAL A 112 20.73 -10.61 12.99
CA VAL A 112 19.56 -10.95 12.14
C VAL A 112 18.54 -11.75 12.92
N THR A 113 18.99 -12.79 13.63
CA THR A 113 18.11 -13.63 14.46
C THR A 113 17.43 -12.82 15.56
N GLY A 114 18.18 -11.92 16.20
CA GLY A 114 17.63 -11.01 17.20
C GLY A 114 16.56 -10.08 16.64
N ALA A 115 16.84 -9.43 15.52
CA ALA A 115 15.91 -8.55 14.83
C ALA A 115 14.65 -9.30 14.37
N ARG A 116 14.79 -10.47 13.75
CA ARG A 116 13.68 -11.29 13.30
C ARG A 116 12.74 -11.68 14.45
N ASN A 117 13.29 -12.17 15.55
CA ASN A 117 12.53 -12.60 16.72
C ASN A 117 11.82 -11.44 17.44
N ALA A 118 12.39 -10.26 17.38
CA ALA A 118 11.80 -9.06 17.95
C ALA A 118 10.68 -8.51 17.07
N ILE A 119 10.97 -8.27 15.79
CA ILE A 119 10.03 -7.67 14.82
C ILE A 119 8.77 -8.54 14.70
N ALA A 120 8.89 -9.86 14.74
CA ALA A 120 7.74 -10.77 14.72
C ALA A 120 6.71 -10.54 15.85
N LYS A 121 7.12 -9.88 16.92
CA LYS A 121 6.28 -9.58 18.11
C LYS A 121 5.84 -8.11 18.18
N TRP A 122 6.36 -7.28 17.31
CA TRP A 122 6.02 -5.87 17.31
C TRP A 122 4.67 -5.62 16.65
N THR A 123 4.07 -4.51 17.02
CA THR A 123 2.91 -3.94 16.35
C THR A 123 3.30 -2.57 15.81
N PHE A 124 2.72 -2.22 14.67
CA PHE A 124 3.03 -0.99 13.96
C PHE A 124 1.79 -0.13 13.78
N THR A 125 1.97 1.17 13.67
CA THR A 125 1.02 2.01 12.93
C THR A 125 1.20 1.68 11.46
N PRO A 126 0.13 1.32 10.71
CA PRO A 126 0.25 1.03 9.29
C PRO A 126 0.62 2.29 8.49
N ALA A 127 1.15 2.10 7.30
CA ALA A 127 1.35 3.19 6.36
C ALA A 127 0.01 3.79 5.94
N GLU A 128 0.01 5.08 5.59
CA GLU A 128 -1.16 5.78 5.06
C GLU A 128 -0.83 6.41 3.69
N ARG A 129 -1.77 6.26 2.75
CA ARG A 129 -1.75 6.92 1.45
C ARG A 129 -3.15 7.44 1.13
N TYR A 130 -3.27 8.73 0.84
CA TYR A 130 -4.56 9.42 0.63
C TYR A 130 -5.55 9.21 1.78
N GLY A 131 -5.02 9.17 3.04
CA GLY A 131 -5.83 8.90 4.23
C GLY A 131 -6.23 7.44 4.43
N CYS A 132 -5.84 6.53 3.54
CA CYS A 132 -6.15 5.11 3.59
C CYS A 132 -4.97 4.30 4.11
N LYS A 133 -5.24 3.32 4.97
CA LYS A 133 -4.23 2.39 5.44
C LYS A 133 -3.83 1.44 4.32
N VAL A 134 -2.53 1.35 4.03
CA VAL A 134 -1.96 0.54 2.95
C VAL A 134 -0.81 -0.34 3.44
N PRO A 135 -0.56 -1.50 2.80
CA PRO A 135 0.60 -2.31 3.12
C PRO A 135 1.87 -1.60 2.64
N ARG A 136 2.96 -1.68 3.44
CA ARG A 136 4.25 -1.09 3.07
C ARG A 136 5.41 -1.75 3.78
N TYR A 137 6.56 -1.79 3.11
CA TYR A 137 7.79 -2.25 3.74
C TYR A 137 8.26 -1.28 4.84
N TYR A 138 8.58 -1.87 5.99
CA TYR A 138 9.30 -1.24 7.08
C TYR A 138 10.75 -1.70 7.06
N VAL A 139 11.69 -0.75 7.14
CA VAL A 139 13.12 -1.04 7.23
C VAL A 139 13.59 -0.77 8.66
N PHE A 140 14.05 -1.82 9.32
CA PHE A 140 14.77 -1.69 10.57
C PHE A 140 16.27 -1.60 10.28
N ALA A 141 16.94 -0.61 10.88
CA ALA A 141 18.38 -0.47 10.79
C ALA A 141 18.96 -0.17 12.17
N ALA A 142 20.01 -0.87 12.54
CA ALA A 142 20.79 -0.58 13.73
C ALA A 142 22.29 -0.76 13.44
N SER A 143 23.08 0.17 13.92
CA SER A 143 24.54 0.12 13.83
C SER A 143 25.18 0.48 15.18
N SER A 144 26.31 -0.13 15.46
CA SER A 144 27.18 0.26 16.55
C SER A 144 28.49 0.75 15.93
N PRO A 145 28.97 1.96 16.25
CA PRO A 145 30.25 2.43 15.73
C PRO A 145 31.41 1.57 16.26
N ALA A 146 32.53 1.61 15.57
CA ALA A 146 33.77 1.04 16.07
C ALA A 146 34.12 1.66 17.41
N ARG A 147 34.68 0.86 18.34
CA ARG A 147 35.28 1.41 19.58
C ARG A 147 36.52 2.15 19.19
N THR A 148 36.51 3.47 19.34
CA THR A 148 37.75 4.24 19.40
C THR A 148 38.39 3.90 20.75
N SER A 149 39.50 3.13 20.73
CA SER A 149 40.36 3.01 21.91
C SER A 149 40.98 4.38 22.17
N PRO A 150 40.97 4.86 23.42
CA PRO A 150 41.67 6.07 23.79
C PRO A 150 43.18 5.92 23.63
#